data_72d5965c4fda8cf4b98be5fd2fa0cd27
#
_entry.id   72d5965c4fda8cf4b98be5fd2fa0cd27
#
_cell.length_a   1.000
_cell.length_b   1.000
_cell.length_c   1.000
_cell.angle_alpha   90.00
_cell.angle_beta   90.00
_cell.angle_gamma   90.00
#
_symmetry.space_group_name_H-M   'P 1'
#
loop_
_entity.id
_entity.type
_entity.pdbx_description
1 polymer ?
#
loop_
_entity_poly.entity_id
_entity_poly.type
_entity_poly.pdbx_seq_one_letter_code
_entity_poly.pdbx_strand_id
1 'polypeptide(L)'
;DVTSDPAIEWKTGDTELRRQTHRLLADAPGLIEAFKFNVVVARIMELVNATRKVIDTGAGAGDAAVREATEVIAVALSLFAPYAAEDMWEKLGYPPSVAQAGWRKPDPTLLVEDSVTAIIQVDGKVRDKLEVGPKIGAEELEKLARQSAAVIRTVGDRQIENVIVRAPRLVNIATK
;
A
#
# COMPACT_ATOMS: atom_id res chain seq x y z
N ASP A 1 30.54 8.45 8.50
CA ASP A 1 29.32 8.29 9.32
C ASP A 1 28.13 8.16 8.37
N VAL A 2 27.79 6.90 8.00
CA VAL A 2 26.77 6.61 6.98
C VAL A 2 25.35 6.97 7.46
N THR A 3 25.19 7.08 8.78
CA THR A 3 23.91 7.46 9.39
C THR A 3 23.59 8.94 9.23
N SER A 4 24.60 9.72 8.88
CA SER A 4 24.54 11.16 8.74
C SER A 4 24.81 11.63 7.31
N ASP A 5 24.71 10.74 6.30
CA ASP A 5 24.84 11.18 4.92
C ASP A 5 23.66 12.11 4.58
N PRO A 6 23.90 13.44 4.57
CA PRO A 6 22.86 14.42 4.31
C PRO A 6 22.41 14.42 2.84
N ALA A 7 23.08 13.66 1.98
CA ALA A 7 22.77 13.60 0.56
C ALA A 7 21.56 12.74 0.21
N ILE A 8 21.07 11.91 1.15
CA ILE A 8 19.87 11.10 0.92
C ILE A 8 18.66 11.87 1.44
N GLU A 9 18.08 12.69 0.60
CA GLU A 9 16.76 13.25 0.88
C GLU A 9 15.70 12.15 0.81
N TRP A 10 15.35 11.58 1.96
CA TRP A 10 14.26 10.62 2.13
C TRP A 10 12.90 11.10 1.65
N LYS A 11 12.81 12.29 1.12
CA LYS A 11 11.57 12.92 0.64
C LYS A 11 11.41 12.84 -0.87
N THR A 12 12.33 12.19 -1.56
CA THR A 12 12.35 12.07 -3.03
C THR A 12 12.24 10.62 -3.48
N GLY A 13 12.06 10.40 -4.78
CA GLY A 13 11.95 9.08 -5.38
C GLY A 13 10.52 8.62 -5.62
N ASP A 14 10.34 7.35 -5.92
CA ASP A 14 9.04 6.77 -6.26
C ASP A 14 8.03 6.92 -5.12
N THR A 15 6.99 7.71 -5.37
CA THR A 15 5.99 8.06 -4.34
C THR A 15 5.18 6.86 -3.88
N GLU A 16 4.87 5.92 -4.78
CA GLU A 16 4.07 4.75 -4.42
C GLU A 16 4.89 3.77 -3.56
N LEU A 17 6.17 3.58 -3.90
CA LEU A 17 7.07 2.78 -3.06
C LEU A 17 7.22 3.41 -1.66
N ARG A 18 7.35 4.73 -1.58
CA ARG A 18 7.40 5.44 -0.30
C ARG A 18 6.11 5.26 0.50
N ARG A 19 4.94 5.34 -0.13
CA ARG A 19 3.66 5.07 0.54
C ARG A 19 3.61 3.67 1.14
N GLN A 20 4.03 2.64 0.37
CA GLN A 20 4.07 1.27 0.86
C GLN A 20 5.06 1.09 2.01
N THR A 21 6.23 1.73 1.93
CA THR A 21 7.22 1.76 3.01
C THR A 21 6.64 2.35 4.29
N HIS A 22 5.99 3.49 4.19
CA HIS A 22 5.39 4.17 5.35
C HIS A 22 4.15 3.46 5.90
N ARG A 23 3.39 2.74 5.07
CA ARG A 23 2.32 1.84 5.53
C ARG A 23 2.88 0.70 6.38
N LEU A 24 3.98 0.06 5.96
CA LEU A 24 4.64 -0.95 6.78
C LEU A 24 5.08 -0.37 8.13
N LEU A 25 5.70 0.82 8.13
CA LEU A 25 6.13 1.50 9.36
C LEU A 25 4.96 1.79 10.31
N ALA A 26 3.79 2.15 9.78
CA ALA A 26 2.61 2.48 10.57
C ALA A 26 1.91 1.22 11.11
N ASP A 27 1.78 0.17 10.29
CA ASP A 27 0.97 -1.00 10.61
C ASP A 27 1.72 -2.02 11.49
N ALA A 28 3.03 -2.19 11.25
CA ALA A 28 3.79 -3.28 11.87
C ALA A 28 3.80 -3.26 13.40
N PRO A 29 3.94 -2.13 14.10
CA PRO A 29 3.93 -2.12 15.56
C PRO A 29 2.65 -2.71 16.14
N GLY A 30 1.49 -2.28 15.68
CA GLY A 30 0.20 -2.81 16.14
C GLY A 30 -0.03 -4.27 15.77
N LEU A 31 0.49 -4.72 14.62
CA LEU A 31 0.43 -6.13 14.24
C LEU A 31 1.33 -7.00 15.12
N ILE A 32 2.51 -6.52 15.50
CA ILE A 32 3.43 -7.21 16.40
C ILE A 32 2.82 -7.32 17.80
N GLU A 33 2.26 -6.24 18.33
CA GLU A 33 1.55 -6.24 19.63
C GLU A 33 0.37 -7.21 19.65
N ALA A 34 -0.31 -7.37 18.50
CA ALA A 34 -1.40 -8.31 18.32
C ALA A 34 -0.93 -9.75 17.99
N PHE A 35 0.36 -10.04 18.03
CA PHE A 35 0.97 -11.34 17.66
C PHE A 35 0.65 -11.81 16.23
N LYS A 36 0.34 -10.90 15.32
CA LYS A 36 0.04 -11.19 13.90
C LYS A 36 1.31 -11.22 13.04
N PHE A 37 2.30 -11.98 13.45
CA PHE A 37 3.62 -12.03 12.81
C PHE A 37 3.56 -12.47 11.34
N ASN A 38 2.67 -13.40 11.00
CA ASN A 38 2.44 -13.82 9.62
C ASN A 38 2.00 -12.66 8.72
N VAL A 39 1.21 -11.71 9.25
CA VAL A 39 0.78 -10.52 8.50
C VAL A 39 1.96 -9.55 8.32
N VAL A 40 2.79 -9.38 9.35
CA VAL A 40 3.99 -8.54 9.25
C VAL A 40 4.94 -9.08 8.18
N VAL A 41 5.21 -10.40 8.19
CA VAL A 41 6.05 -11.04 7.17
C VAL A 41 5.46 -10.85 5.77
N ALA A 42 4.13 -11.01 5.60
CA ALA A 42 3.48 -10.76 4.32
C ALA A 42 3.68 -9.30 3.84
N ARG A 43 3.55 -8.31 4.74
CA ARG A 43 3.79 -6.90 4.43
C ARG A 43 5.25 -6.61 4.04
N ILE A 44 6.22 -7.25 4.71
CA ILE A 44 7.64 -7.16 4.34
C ILE A 44 7.83 -7.71 2.92
N MET A 45 7.25 -8.86 2.59
CA MET A 45 7.36 -9.47 1.26
C MET A 45 6.68 -8.61 0.17
N GLU A 46 5.55 -8.00 0.46
CA GLU A 46 4.89 -7.03 -0.43
C GLU A 46 5.84 -5.86 -0.74
N LEU A 47 6.49 -5.29 0.29
CA LEU A 47 7.44 -4.19 0.12
C LEU A 47 8.69 -4.62 -0.65
N VAL A 48 9.23 -5.81 -0.41
CA VAL A 48 10.36 -6.39 -1.18
C VAL A 48 10.00 -6.46 -2.66
N ASN A 49 8.81 -6.98 -2.98
CA ASN A 49 8.35 -7.11 -4.37
C ASN A 49 8.15 -5.74 -5.04
N ALA A 50 7.59 -4.76 -4.31
CA ALA A 50 7.43 -3.40 -4.81
C ALA A 50 8.78 -2.73 -5.06
N THR A 51 9.74 -2.87 -4.13
CA THR A 51 11.09 -2.35 -4.27
C THR A 51 11.78 -2.94 -5.49
N ARG A 52 11.70 -4.27 -5.66
CA ARG A 52 12.25 -4.95 -6.83
C ARG A 52 11.65 -4.45 -8.14
N LYS A 53 10.35 -4.25 -8.17
CA LYS A 53 9.66 -3.69 -9.36
C LYS A 53 10.19 -2.31 -9.72
N VAL A 54 10.41 -1.41 -8.75
CA VAL A 54 10.97 -0.08 -9.02
C VAL A 54 12.41 -0.18 -9.52
N ILE A 55 13.22 -1.10 -9.00
CA ILE A 55 14.58 -1.36 -9.49
C ILE A 55 14.55 -1.82 -10.95
N ASP A 56 13.66 -2.76 -11.30
CA ASP A 56 13.63 -3.41 -12.61
C ASP A 56 12.97 -2.55 -13.69
N THR A 57 11.98 -1.71 -13.34
CA THR A 57 11.11 -1.01 -14.31
C THR A 57 11.05 0.50 -14.15
N GLY A 58 11.58 1.04 -13.07
CA GLY A 58 11.50 2.46 -12.72
C GLY A 58 12.85 3.18 -12.81
N ALA A 59 13.10 4.02 -11.81
CA ALA A 59 14.34 4.82 -11.71
C ALA A 59 15.60 4.01 -11.35
N GLY A 60 15.44 2.71 -11.09
CA GLY A 60 16.52 1.81 -10.76
C GLY A 60 16.96 1.85 -9.30
N ALA A 61 18.04 1.13 -9.00
CA ALA A 61 18.56 0.99 -7.65
C ALA A 61 19.08 2.30 -7.01
N GLY A 62 19.31 3.33 -7.83
CA GLY A 62 19.72 4.65 -7.37
C GLY A 62 18.58 5.55 -6.88
N ASP A 63 17.32 5.11 -7.00
CA ASP A 63 16.18 5.87 -6.50
C ASP A 63 16.22 5.97 -4.97
N ALA A 64 16.01 7.18 -4.43
CA ALA A 64 16.03 7.41 -2.99
C ALA A 64 14.97 6.60 -2.24
N ALA A 65 13.81 6.36 -2.86
CA ALA A 65 12.76 5.53 -2.28
C ALA A 65 13.16 4.04 -2.17
N VAL A 66 14.00 3.54 -3.10
CA VAL A 66 14.56 2.19 -3.04
C VAL A 66 15.48 2.05 -1.83
N ARG A 67 16.32 3.05 -1.59
CA ARG A 67 17.19 3.09 -0.42
C ARG A 67 16.37 3.09 0.88
N GLU A 68 15.38 3.99 0.98
CA GLU A 68 14.48 4.10 2.12
C GLU A 68 13.75 2.77 2.39
N ALA A 69 13.17 2.18 1.35
CA ALA A 69 12.47 0.89 1.47
C ALA A 69 13.39 -0.24 1.95
N THR A 70 14.61 -0.31 1.40
CA THR A 70 15.57 -1.37 1.74
C THR A 70 16.02 -1.28 3.20
N GLU A 71 16.21 -0.08 3.73
CA GLU A 71 16.53 0.13 5.15
C GLU A 71 15.38 -0.28 6.05
N VAL A 72 14.15 0.10 5.71
CA VAL A 72 12.95 -0.30 6.47
C VAL A 72 12.76 -1.81 6.41
N ILE A 73 13.00 -2.44 5.26
CA ILE A 73 12.98 -3.91 5.13
C ILE A 73 14.01 -4.54 6.07
N ALA A 74 15.25 -4.06 6.10
CA ALA A 74 16.30 -4.61 6.97
C ALA A 74 15.90 -4.51 8.45
N VAL A 75 15.42 -3.35 8.89
CA VAL A 75 14.97 -3.16 10.28
C VAL A 75 13.77 -4.05 10.61
N ALA A 76 12.76 -4.14 9.74
CA ALA A 76 11.60 -4.99 9.98
C ALA A 76 11.95 -6.49 9.95
N LEU A 77 12.84 -6.88 9.04
CA LEU A 77 13.31 -8.26 8.90
C LEU A 77 14.13 -8.73 10.09
N SER A 78 14.80 -7.82 10.80
CA SER A 78 15.65 -8.17 11.96
C SER A 78 14.88 -8.89 13.07
N LEU A 79 13.57 -8.69 13.15
CA LEU A 79 12.69 -9.37 14.10
C LEU A 79 12.46 -10.86 13.77
N PHE A 80 12.66 -11.25 12.53
CA PHE A 80 12.35 -12.60 12.02
C PHE A 80 13.57 -13.34 11.50
N ALA A 81 14.49 -12.64 10.86
CA ALA A 81 15.69 -13.18 10.26
C ALA A 81 16.91 -12.28 10.55
N PRO A 82 17.38 -12.23 11.81
CA PRO A 82 18.39 -11.25 12.25
C PRO A 82 19.69 -11.35 11.46
N TYR A 83 20.18 -12.53 11.13
CA TYR A 83 21.42 -12.69 10.37
C TYR A 83 21.33 -12.10 8.95
N ALA A 84 20.21 -12.32 8.26
CA ALA A 84 20.00 -11.76 6.94
C ALA A 84 19.82 -10.22 7.01
N ALA A 85 19.18 -9.72 8.05
CA ALA A 85 19.01 -8.30 8.27
C ALA A 85 20.34 -7.59 8.56
N GLU A 86 21.24 -8.22 9.34
CA GLU A 86 22.59 -7.67 9.59
C GLU A 86 23.43 -7.64 8.31
N ASP A 87 23.39 -8.69 7.49
CA ASP A 87 24.09 -8.71 6.19
C ASP A 87 23.55 -7.63 5.25
N MET A 88 22.23 -7.41 5.22
CA MET A 88 21.64 -6.30 4.47
C MET A 88 22.10 -4.94 5.01
N TRP A 89 22.13 -4.78 6.33
CA TRP A 89 22.51 -3.54 7.01
C TRP A 89 23.95 -3.16 6.73
N GLU A 90 24.87 -4.13 6.78
CA GLU A 90 26.27 -3.95 6.41
C GLU A 90 26.42 -3.54 4.94
N LYS A 91 25.73 -4.23 4.02
CA LYS A 91 25.75 -3.91 2.58
C LYS A 91 25.16 -2.53 2.27
N LEU A 92 24.28 -2.02 3.10
CA LEU A 92 23.78 -0.65 3.04
C LEU A 92 24.84 0.37 3.55
N GLY A 93 25.97 -0.10 4.10
CA GLY A 93 27.08 0.74 4.58
C GLY A 93 26.90 1.23 6.01
N TYR A 94 26.00 0.63 6.78
CA TYR A 94 25.79 0.98 8.19
C TYR A 94 26.68 0.16 9.13
N PRO A 95 27.09 0.73 10.27
CA PRO A 95 27.78 -0.04 11.30
C PRO A 95 26.79 -1.05 11.95
N PRO A 96 27.29 -2.18 12.45
CA PRO A 96 26.46 -3.09 13.21
C PRO A 96 26.03 -2.46 14.55
N SER A 97 24.85 -2.76 15.09
CA SER A 97 23.89 -3.73 14.64
C SER A 97 22.62 -3.05 14.15
N VAL A 98 21.89 -3.70 13.22
CA VAL A 98 20.56 -3.24 12.76
C VAL A 98 19.57 -3.13 13.92
N ALA A 99 19.74 -3.92 14.97
CA ALA A 99 18.92 -3.86 16.19
C ALA A 99 18.98 -2.49 16.90
N GLN A 100 20.03 -1.69 16.66
CA GLN A 100 20.20 -0.34 17.24
C GLN A 100 19.59 0.75 16.37
N ALA A 101 19.15 0.45 15.14
CA ALA A 101 18.62 1.42 14.21
C ALA A 101 17.30 2.08 14.68
N GLY A 102 16.56 1.40 15.55
CA GLY A 102 15.26 1.84 16.02
C GLY A 102 14.17 1.76 14.96
N TRP A 103 12.91 1.94 15.38
CA TRP A 103 11.76 1.96 14.49
C TRP A 103 11.47 3.40 14.05
N ARG A 104 11.49 3.65 12.75
CA ARG A 104 11.23 4.99 12.22
C ARG A 104 9.75 5.36 12.35
N LYS A 105 9.50 6.65 12.56
CA LYS A 105 8.12 7.18 12.53
C LYS A 105 7.65 7.29 11.08
N PRO A 106 6.43 6.84 10.77
CA PRO A 106 5.86 7.03 9.45
C PRO A 106 5.56 8.51 9.17
N ASP A 107 5.68 8.92 7.91
CA ASP A 107 5.24 10.23 7.45
C ASP A 107 3.71 10.21 7.26
N PRO A 108 2.94 10.99 8.02
CA PRO A 108 1.49 10.99 7.91
C PRO A 108 0.98 11.40 6.53
N THR A 109 1.74 12.21 5.78
CA THR A 109 1.33 12.67 4.44
C THR A 109 1.33 11.54 3.42
N LEU A 110 2.16 10.52 3.63
CA LEU A 110 2.24 9.33 2.78
C LEU A 110 1.21 8.26 3.14
N LEU A 111 0.57 8.39 4.30
CA LEU A 111 -0.49 7.47 4.75
C LEU A 111 -1.88 7.86 4.24
N VAL A 112 -2.02 9.06 3.67
CA VAL A 112 -3.28 9.50 3.06
C VAL A 112 -3.50 8.71 1.78
N GLU A 113 -4.60 7.96 1.71
CA GLU A 113 -5.04 7.33 0.48
C GLU A 113 -5.60 8.41 -0.45
N ASP A 114 -5.01 8.59 -1.64
CA ASP A 114 -5.55 9.53 -2.64
C ASP A 114 -6.76 8.93 -3.36
N SER A 115 -6.85 7.59 -3.42
CA SER A 115 -7.97 6.88 -4.01
C SER A 115 -8.26 5.57 -3.28
N VAL A 116 -9.47 5.09 -3.43
CA VAL A 116 -9.95 3.80 -2.93
C VAL A 116 -10.63 3.08 -4.09
N THR A 117 -10.35 1.81 -4.26
CA THR A 117 -11.05 0.97 -5.24
C THR A 117 -12.45 0.64 -4.74
N ALA A 118 -13.45 1.20 -5.39
CA ALA A 118 -14.85 0.83 -5.19
C ALA A 118 -15.21 -0.38 -6.08
N ILE A 119 -15.72 -1.43 -5.46
CA ILE A 119 -16.19 -2.63 -6.16
C ILE A 119 -17.64 -2.43 -6.56
N ILE A 120 -17.93 -2.53 -7.85
CA ILE A 120 -19.28 -2.43 -8.38
C ILE A 120 -19.82 -3.83 -8.70
N GLN A 121 -20.93 -4.16 -8.08
CA GLN A 121 -21.61 -5.44 -8.25
C GLN A 121 -22.98 -5.23 -8.92
N VAL A 122 -23.38 -6.20 -9.72
CA VAL A 122 -24.76 -6.35 -10.21
C VAL A 122 -25.20 -7.75 -9.83
N ASP A 123 -26.31 -7.84 -9.08
CA ASP A 123 -26.85 -9.08 -8.53
C ASP A 123 -25.81 -9.92 -7.76
N GLY A 124 -24.99 -9.23 -6.94
CA GLY A 124 -23.94 -9.84 -6.13
C GLY A 124 -22.67 -10.26 -6.89
N LYS A 125 -22.62 -10.09 -8.21
CA LYS A 125 -21.43 -10.42 -9.03
C LYS A 125 -20.66 -9.17 -9.37
N VAL A 126 -19.34 -9.17 -9.13
CA VAL A 126 -18.44 -8.07 -9.49
C VAL A 126 -18.49 -7.85 -11.01
N ARG A 127 -18.72 -6.59 -11.42
CA ARG A 127 -18.79 -6.19 -12.82
C ARG A 127 -17.78 -5.12 -13.18
N ASP A 128 -17.40 -4.29 -12.20
CA ASP A 128 -16.45 -3.21 -12.41
C ASP A 128 -15.70 -2.86 -11.13
N LYS A 129 -14.62 -2.08 -11.28
CA LYS A 129 -13.83 -1.49 -10.20
C LYS A 129 -13.55 -0.05 -10.57
N LEU A 130 -13.93 0.88 -9.71
CA LEU A 130 -13.70 2.30 -9.90
C LEU A 130 -12.72 2.84 -8.86
N GLU A 131 -11.72 3.59 -9.32
CA GLU A 131 -10.87 4.36 -8.41
C GLU A 131 -11.57 5.66 -8.05
N VAL A 132 -11.85 5.85 -6.78
CA VAL A 132 -12.62 6.99 -6.27
C VAL A 132 -11.93 7.62 -5.07
N GLY A 133 -12.24 8.88 -4.79
CA GLY A 133 -11.71 9.54 -3.60
C GLY A 133 -12.14 8.84 -2.30
N PRO A 134 -11.29 8.74 -1.27
CA PRO A 134 -11.60 8.03 -0.02
C PRO A 134 -12.76 8.65 0.76
N LYS A 135 -13.10 9.89 0.46
CA LYS A 135 -14.20 10.64 1.10
C LYS A 135 -15.44 10.81 0.19
N ILE A 136 -15.51 10.04 -0.91
CA ILE A 136 -16.67 10.10 -1.82
C ILE A 136 -17.96 9.79 -1.08
N GLY A 137 -18.99 10.58 -1.35
CA GLY A 137 -20.33 10.38 -0.81
C GLY A 137 -21.07 9.20 -1.46
N ALA A 138 -22.07 8.66 -0.77
CA ALA A 138 -22.86 7.53 -1.29
C ALA A 138 -23.57 7.85 -2.60
N GLU A 139 -24.16 9.04 -2.71
CA GLU A 139 -24.89 9.50 -3.91
C GLU A 139 -23.96 9.64 -5.12
N GLU A 140 -22.78 10.23 -4.93
CA GLU A 140 -21.79 10.40 -5.98
C GLU A 140 -21.22 9.07 -6.45
N LEU A 141 -20.93 8.15 -5.50
CA LEU A 141 -20.46 6.81 -5.82
C LEU A 141 -21.52 6.01 -6.58
N GLU A 142 -22.80 6.10 -6.19
CA GLU A 142 -23.89 5.48 -6.92
C GLU A 142 -24.00 6.00 -8.36
N LYS A 143 -23.90 7.34 -8.53
CA LYS A 143 -23.93 7.97 -9.86
C LYS A 143 -22.81 7.45 -10.76
N LEU A 144 -21.58 7.37 -10.23
CA LEU A 144 -20.44 6.82 -10.98
C LEU A 144 -20.64 5.34 -11.32
N ALA A 145 -21.15 4.54 -10.38
CA ALA A 145 -21.43 3.13 -10.63
C ALA A 145 -22.48 2.93 -11.74
N ARG A 146 -23.54 3.73 -11.75
CA ARG A 146 -24.58 3.69 -12.80
C ARG A 146 -24.06 4.11 -14.19
N GLN A 147 -23.01 4.94 -14.25
CA GLN A 147 -22.37 5.39 -15.47
C GLN A 147 -21.34 4.40 -16.03
N SER A 148 -20.96 3.39 -15.25
CA SER A 148 -20.01 2.38 -15.70
C SER A 148 -20.55 1.61 -16.91
N ALA A 149 -19.75 1.53 -17.97
CA ALA A 149 -20.12 0.81 -19.19
C ALA A 149 -20.36 -0.69 -18.94
N ALA A 150 -19.67 -1.29 -17.98
CA ALA A 150 -19.85 -2.68 -17.60
C ALA A 150 -21.20 -2.89 -16.87
N VAL A 151 -21.60 -1.93 -16.03
CA VAL A 151 -22.90 -1.95 -15.36
C VAL A 151 -24.02 -1.77 -16.35
N ILE A 152 -23.94 -0.76 -17.23
CA ILE A 152 -24.94 -0.48 -18.25
C ILE A 152 -25.17 -1.72 -19.14
N ARG A 153 -24.09 -2.36 -19.63
CA ARG A 153 -24.20 -3.59 -20.42
C ARG A 153 -24.80 -4.76 -19.66
N THR A 154 -24.49 -4.86 -18.34
CA THR A 154 -24.98 -5.98 -17.54
C THR A 154 -26.44 -5.79 -17.14
N VAL A 155 -26.84 -4.57 -16.81
CA VAL A 155 -28.25 -4.26 -16.47
C VAL A 155 -29.12 -4.33 -17.71
N GLY A 156 -28.69 -3.77 -18.84
CA GLY A 156 -29.44 -3.75 -20.08
C GLY A 156 -30.83 -3.15 -19.85
N ASP A 157 -31.88 -3.86 -20.33
CA ASP A 157 -33.29 -3.43 -20.22
C ASP A 157 -33.97 -3.84 -18.90
N ARG A 158 -33.21 -4.46 -17.94
CA ARG A 158 -33.76 -4.89 -16.67
C ARG A 158 -34.02 -3.68 -15.76
N GLN A 159 -35.08 -3.75 -14.99
CA GLN A 159 -35.37 -2.70 -13.99
C GLN A 159 -34.48 -2.86 -12.77
N ILE A 160 -33.88 -1.75 -12.33
CA ILE A 160 -33.13 -1.70 -11.07
C ILE A 160 -34.16 -1.66 -9.94
N GLU A 161 -34.11 -2.68 -9.08
CA GLU A 161 -35.01 -2.81 -7.94
C GLU A 161 -34.45 -2.09 -6.70
N ASN A 162 -33.15 -2.25 -6.46
CA ASN A 162 -32.51 -1.68 -5.29
C ASN A 162 -31.01 -1.38 -5.56
N VAL A 163 -30.47 -0.39 -4.87
CA VAL A 163 -29.03 -0.08 -4.89
C VAL A 163 -28.53 0.04 -3.47
N ILE A 164 -27.60 -0.81 -3.09
CA ILE A 164 -26.94 -0.78 -1.80
C ILE A 164 -25.57 -0.15 -1.97
N VAL A 165 -25.35 1.01 -1.36
CA VAL A 165 -24.08 1.73 -1.39
C VAL A 165 -23.42 1.66 -0.01
N ARG A 166 -22.18 1.22 0.01
CA ARG A 166 -21.28 1.28 1.18
C ARG A 166 -20.02 2.07 0.77
N ALA A 167 -20.18 3.37 0.70
CA ALA A 167 -19.08 4.26 0.34
C ALA A 167 -17.90 4.12 1.32
N PRO A 168 -16.66 4.22 0.84
CA PRO A 168 -16.24 4.42 -0.56
C PRO A 168 -16.03 3.10 -1.33
N ARG A 169 -16.32 1.91 -0.77
CA ARG A 169 -15.75 0.62 -1.21
C ARG A 169 -16.68 -0.28 -2.02
N LEU A 170 -17.99 -0.10 -1.92
CA LEU A 170 -18.93 -1.05 -2.53
C LEU A 170 -20.21 -0.37 -3.02
N VAL A 171 -20.63 -0.74 -4.23
CA VAL A 171 -21.99 -0.55 -4.73
C VAL A 171 -22.51 -1.89 -5.23
N ASN A 172 -23.70 -2.28 -4.80
CA ASN A 172 -24.39 -3.45 -5.33
C ASN A 172 -25.75 -3.04 -5.89
N ILE A 173 -25.95 -3.26 -7.18
CA ILE A 173 -27.17 -2.96 -7.93
C ILE A 173 -27.94 -4.27 -8.08
N ALA A 174 -29.13 -4.34 -7.50
CA ALA A 174 -30.04 -5.47 -7.66
C ALA A 174 -31.02 -5.18 -8.78
N THR A 175 -31.20 -6.15 -9.69
CA THR A 175 -32.13 -6.05 -10.83
C THR A 175 -33.22 -7.11 -10.73
N LYS A 176 -34.37 -6.78 -11.35
CA LYS A 176 -35.52 -7.68 -11.42
C LYS A 176 -35.60 -8.33 -12.79
#